data_1e27c5f6a5062d54bafe46f41d9f9221
#
_entry.id   1e27c5f6a5062d54bafe46f41d9f9221
#
_cell.length_a   1.000
_cell.length_b   1.000
_cell.length_c   1.000
_cell.angle_alpha   90.00
_cell.angle_beta   90.00
_cell.angle_gamma   90.00
#
_symmetry.space_group_name_H-M   'P 1'
#
loop_
_entity.id
_entity.type
_entity.pdbx_description
1 polymer ?
#
loop_
_entity_poly.entity_id
_entity_poly.type
_entity_poly.pdbx_seq_one_letter_code
_entity_poly.pdbx_strand_id
1 'polypeptide(L)'
;RRPREWSQRRQMSRQDSGLQALADALVAIAAGDVDSARKQTRRAGSLLEHAPMTLLLEAQTAQLAGDETAARECFGNMLKIPETEFLGLRGLITDALRVNDDSRALGYARRAYALKPGTPWVLDTMISLHSRAGDWREAQRLVEESQKAKRKSGSSGNRQQAALLTER
;
A
#
# COMPACT_ATOMS: atom_id res chain seq x y z
N ARG A 1 8.43 3.21 -44.56
CA ARG A 1 7.49 3.89 -43.59
C ARG A 1 6.74 2.95 -42.62
N ARG A 2 7.11 1.65 -42.52
CA ARG A 2 6.39 0.66 -41.67
C ARG A 2 7.08 0.22 -40.34
N PRO A 3 8.30 0.60 -39.97
CA PRO A 3 8.91 0.09 -38.73
C PRO A 3 8.30 0.66 -37.44
N ARG A 4 7.81 1.90 -37.46
CA ARG A 4 7.24 2.58 -36.27
C ARG A 4 5.89 2.02 -35.83
N GLU A 5 5.02 1.66 -36.76
CA GLU A 5 3.69 1.10 -36.46
C GLU A 5 3.81 -0.34 -35.88
N TRP A 6 4.79 -1.11 -36.34
CA TRP A 6 5.07 -2.44 -35.81
C TRP A 6 5.63 -2.42 -34.37
N SER A 7 6.50 -1.47 -34.08
CA SER A 7 7.04 -1.29 -32.72
C SER A 7 5.94 -0.81 -31.75
N GLN A 8 5.09 0.09 -32.16
CA GLN A 8 3.96 0.57 -31.36
C GLN A 8 2.95 -0.56 -31.07
N ARG A 9 2.56 -1.35 -32.08
CA ARG A 9 1.65 -2.48 -31.90
C ARG A 9 2.23 -3.55 -30.96
N ARG A 10 3.54 -3.86 -31.08
CA ARG A 10 4.23 -4.76 -30.17
C ARG A 10 4.26 -4.24 -28.74
N GLN A 11 4.49 -2.95 -28.57
CA GLN A 11 4.54 -2.31 -27.26
C GLN A 11 3.16 -2.29 -26.60
N MET A 12 2.08 -1.99 -27.33
CA MET A 12 0.71 -2.08 -26.84
C MET A 12 0.35 -3.50 -26.44
N SER A 13 0.61 -4.49 -27.31
CA SER A 13 0.34 -5.90 -27.00
C SER A 13 1.13 -6.42 -25.79
N ARG A 14 2.37 -5.94 -25.60
CA ARG A 14 3.19 -6.29 -24.44
C ARG A 14 2.61 -5.67 -23.15
N GLN A 15 2.12 -4.44 -23.24
CA GLN A 15 1.51 -3.73 -22.12
C GLN A 15 0.19 -4.38 -21.71
N ASP A 16 -0.68 -4.73 -22.68
CA ASP A 16 -1.93 -5.45 -22.42
C ASP A 16 -1.66 -6.82 -21.77
N SER A 17 -0.68 -7.57 -22.27
CA SER A 17 -0.27 -8.85 -21.70
C SER A 17 0.30 -8.69 -20.28
N GLY A 18 0.98 -7.59 -20.00
CA GLY A 18 1.49 -7.27 -18.68
C GLY A 18 0.38 -6.94 -17.69
N LEU A 19 -0.61 -6.15 -18.11
CA LEU A 19 -1.79 -5.82 -17.29
C LEU A 19 -2.63 -7.07 -17.01
N GLN A 20 -2.78 -7.98 -18.00
CA GLN A 20 -3.46 -9.25 -17.78
C GLN A 20 -2.72 -10.11 -16.76
N ALA A 21 -1.39 -10.22 -16.87
CA ALA A 21 -0.58 -10.97 -15.90
C ALA A 21 -0.66 -10.35 -14.48
N LEU A 22 -0.78 -9.03 -14.37
CA LEU A 22 -1.00 -8.34 -13.11
C LEU A 22 -2.35 -8.70 -12.49
N ALA A 23 -3.42 -8.69 -13.29
CA ALA A 23 -4.75 -9.12 -12.85
C ALA A 23 -4.77 -10.58 -12.41
N ASP A 24 -4.17 -11.49 -13.21
CA ASP A 24 -4.06 -12.91 -12.88
C ASP A 24 -3.26 -13.15 -11.59
N ALA A 25 -2.20 -12.36 -11.35
CA ALA A 25 -1.43 -12.42 -10.11
C ALA A 25 -2.28 -12.04 -8.89
N LEU A 26 -3.07 -10.95 -8.99
CA LEU A 26 -3.98 -10.53 -7.91
C LEU A 26 -5.04 -11.59 -7.60
N VAL A 27 -5.61 -12.22 -8.63
CA VAL A 27 -6.57 -13.32 -8.47
C VAL A 27 -5.91 -14.52 -7.78
N ALA A 28 -4.70 -14.89 -8.19
CA ALA A 28 -3.96 -15.99 -7.58
C ALA A 28 -3.60 -15.71 -6.11
N ILE A 29 -3.19 -14.49 -5.78
CA ILE A 29 -2.93 -14.05 -4.40
C ILE A 29 -4.21 -14.15 -3.57
N ALA A 30 -5.33 -13.66 -4.08
CA ALA A 30 -6.62 -13.72 -3.39
C ALA A 30 -7.11 -15.17 -3.18
N ALA A 31 -6.80 -16.07 -4.11
CA ALA A 31 -7.11 -17.50 -4.02
C ALA A 31 -6.15 -18.28 -3.12
N GLY A 32 -5.04 -17.69 -2.68
CA GLY A 32 -4.01 -18.38 -1.90
C GLY A 32 -3.12 -19.32 -2.74
N ASP A 33 -3.16 -19.21 -4.08
CA ASP A 33 -2.36 -20.02 -5.01
C ASP A 33 -0.96 -19.41 -5.19
N VAL A 34 -0.01 -19.89 -4.38
CA VAL A 34 1.37 -19.43 -4.36
C VAL A 34 2.06 -19.61 -5.71
N ASP A 35 1.87 -20.73 -6.38
CA ASP A 35 2.59 -21.05 -7.61
C ASP A 35 2.10 -20.19 -8.78
N SER A 36 0.80 -20.04 -8.94
CA SER A 36 0.21 -19.14 -9.93
C SER A 36 0.57 -17.69 -9.62
N ALA A 37 0.51 -17.26 -8.36
CA ALA A 37 0.91 -15.92 -7.96
C ALA A 37 2.36 -15.63 -8.34
N ARG A 38 3.31 -16.51 -8.03
CA ARG A 38 4.72 -16.37 -8.42
C ARG A 38 4.92 -16.30 -9.93
N LYS A 39 4.23 -17.17 -10.68
CA LYS A 39 4.33 -17.20 -12.15
C LYS A 39 3.84 -15.91 -12.77
N GLN A 40 2.66 -15.46 -12.39
CA GLN A 40 2.03 -14.28 -12.97
C GLN A 40 2.73 -12.98 -12.51
N THR A 41 3.19 -12.89 -11.26
CA THR A 41 3.97 -11.75 -10.77
C THR A 41 5.27 -11.58 -11.56
N ARG A 42 6.01 -12.67 -11.81
CA ARG A 42 7.22 -12.63 -12.66
C ARG A 42 6.91 -12.21 -14.08
N ARG A 43 5.81 -12.73 -14.65
CA ARG A 43 5.37 -12.35 -15.99
C ARG A 43 5.00 -10.87 -16.08
N ALA A 44 4.25 -10.35 -15.12
CA ALA A 44 3.91 -8.93 -15.04
C ALA A 44 5.17 -8.07 -14.94
N GLY A 45 6.11 -8.40 -14.06
CA GLY A 45 7.38 -7.68 -13.91
C GLY A 45 8.22 -7.64 -15.18
N SER A 46 8.27 -8.75 -15.95
CA SER A 46 9.02 -8.81 -17.21
C SER A 46 8.37 -8.02 -18.36
N LEU A 47 7.04 -7.83 -18.32
CA LEU A 47 6.29 -7.16 -19.38
C LEU A 47 6.09 -5.66 -19.10
N LEU A 48 5.92 -5.28 -17.84
CA LEU A 48 5.60 -3.90 -17.41
C LEU A 48 6.82 -3.09 -16.95
N GLU A 49 8.01 -3.54 -17.20
CA GLU A 49 9.28 -2.86 -16.91
C GLU A 49 9.19 -1.82 -15.77
N HIS A 50 9.52 -2.25 -14.54
CA HIS A 50 9.61 -1.38 -13.35
C HIS A 50 8.32 -0.64 -12.94
N ALA A 51 7.16 -1.16 -13.32
CA ALA A 51 5.91 -0.57 -12.86
C ALA A 51 5.84 -0.66 -11.31
N PRO A 52 5.53 0.44 -10.61
CA PRO A 52 5.43 0.44 -9.15
C PRO A 52 4.52 -0.66 -8.58
N MET A 53 3.49 -1.04 -9.33
CA MET A 53 2.55 -2.11 -8.96
C MET A 53 3.18 -3.50 -8.94
N THR A 54 4.24 -3.76 -9.70
CA THR A 54 4.92 -5.08 -9.69
C THR A 54 5.63 -5.32 -8.37
N LEU A 55 6.23 -4.29 -7.76
CA LEU A 55 6.83 -4.38 -6.42
C LEU A 55 5.79 -4.76 -5.34
N LEU A 56 4.58 -4.21 -5.44
CA LEU A 56 3.51 -4.57 -4.51
C LEU A 56 3.10 -6.04 -4.69
N LEU A 57 2.96 -6.51 -5.93
CA LEU A 57 2.68 -7.92 -6.22
C LEU A 57 3.78 -8.86 -5.73
N GLU A 58 5.04 -8.47 -5.93
CA GLU A 58 6.20 -9.23 -5.43
C GLU A 58 6.15 -9.35 -3.90
N ALA A 59 5.91 -8.25 -3.20
CA ALA A 59 5.77 -8.24 -1.75
C ALA A 59 4.61 -9.13 -1.26
N GLN A 60 3.43 -9.02 -1.88
CA GLN A 60 2.26 -9.82 -1.52
C GLN A 60 2.46 -11.31 -1.85
N THR A 61 3.09 -11.61 -2.97
CA THR A 61 3.42 -12.99 -3.37
C THR A 61 4.43 -13.61 -2.40
N ALA A 62 5.43 -12.84 -1.97
CA ALA A 62 6.39 -13.28 -0.96
C ALA A 62 5.72 -13.53 0.40
N GLN A 63 4.82 -12.64 0.83
CA GLN A 63 4.03 -12.86 2.07
C GLN A 63 3.16 -14.10 1.98
N LEU A 64 2.47 -14.32 0.85
CA LEU A 64 1.66 -15.51 0.63
C LEU A 64 2.49 -16.79 0.70
N ALA A 65 3.73 -16.73 0.21
CA ALA A 65 4.68 -17.84 0.25
C ALA A 65 5.36 -18.04 1.62
N GLY A 66 5.11 -17.15 2.59
CA GLY A 66 5.78 -17.16 3.89
C GLY A 66 7.23 -16.68 3.85
N ASP A 67 7.68 -16.07 2.74
CA ASP A 67 9.01 -15.50 2.59
C ASP A 67 9.03 -14.04 3.09
N GLU A 68 9.09 -13.91 4.41
CA GLU A 68 9.07 -12.61 5.09
C GLU A 68 10.29 -11.75 4.77
N THR A 69 11.42 -12.38 4.45
CA THR A 69 12.65 -11.66 4.09
C THR A 69 12.48 -11.00 2.72
N ALA A 70 12.05 -11.76 1.72
CA ALA A 70 11.77 -11.22 0.38
C ALA A 70 10.66 -10.16 0.44
N ALA A 71 9.59 -10.37 1.22
CA ALA A 71 8.54 -9.38 1.39
C ALA A 71 9.06 -8.06 1.95
N ARG A 72 9.91 -8.13 2.99
CA ARG A 72 10.54 -6.95 3.62
C ARG A 72 11.45 -6.20 2.64
N GLU A 73 12.23 -6.92 1.83
CA GLU A 73 13.07 -6.32 0.80
C GLU A 73 12.24 -5.59 -0.25
N CYS A 74 11.15 -6.20 -0.72
CA CYS A 74 10.23 -5.55 -1.66
C CYS A 74 9.61 -4.28 -1.07
N PHE A 75 9.09 -4.32 0.16
CA PHE A 75 8.57 -3.13 0.84
C PHE A 75 9.66 -2.06 1.04
N GLY A 76 10.89 -2.46 1.36
CA GLY A 76 12.04 -1.56 1.46
C GLY A 76 12.37 -0.87 0.13
N ASN A 77 12.28 -1.58 -1.00
CA ASN A 77 12.47 -1.01 -2.33
C ASN A 77 11.35 -0.02 -2.70
N MET A 78 10.11 -0.28 -2.27
CA MET A 78 8.99 0.65 -2.46
C MET A 78 9.22 2.00 -1.77
N LEU A 79 10.03 2.08 -0.72
CA LEU A 79 10.37 3.35 -0.05
C LEU A 79 11.21 4.30 -0.91
N LYS A 80 11.83 3.79 -1.98
CA LYS A 80 12.68 4.56 -2.90
C LYS A 80 11.86 5.24 -4.01
N ILE A 81 10.59 4.89 -4.13
CA ILE A 81 9.69 5.34 -5.19
C ILE A 81 8.55 6.13 -4.53
N PRO A 82 8.43 7.45 -4.79
CA PRO A 82 7.45 8.31 -4.11
C PRO A 82 6.02 7.78 -4.19
N GLU A 83 5.62 7.20 -5.32
CA GLU A 83 4.27 6.69 -5.57
C GLU A 83 3.94 5.47 -4.71
N THR A 84 4.93 4.68 -4.32
CA THR A 84 4.77 3.44 -3.54
C THR A 84 5.26 3.56 -2.09
N GLU A 85 5.93 4.64 -1.73
CA GLU A 85 6.53 4.82 -0.40
C GLU A 85 5.53 4.58 0.74
N PHE A 86 4.34 5.14 0.63
CA PHE A 86 3.31 4.99 1.66
C PHE A 86 2.83 3.55 1.80
N LEU A 87 2.73 2.80 0.69
CA LEU A 87 2.39 1.38 0.70
C LEU A 87 3.52 0.53 1.30
N GLY A 88 4.77 0.83 0.93
CA GLY A 88 5.95 0.18 1.49
C GLY A 88 6.03 0.35 3.01
N LEU A 89 5.78 1.57 3.51
CA LEU A 89 5.72 1.85 4.94
C LEU A 89 4.64 1.02 5.64
N ARG A 90 3.45 0.89 5.04
CA ARG A 90 2.39 0.05 5.60
C ARG A 90 2.83 -1.41 5.74
N GLY A 91 3.47 -1.97 4.72
CA GLY A 91 4.01 -3.33 4.77
C GLY A 91 5.06 -3.51 5.86
N LEU A 92 6.02 -2.57 5.97
CA LEU A 92 7.08 -2.61 6.97
C LEU A 92 6.56 -2.40 8.39
N ILE A 93 5.53 -1.58 8.59
CA ILE A 93 4.85 -1.44 9.90
C ILE A 93 4.22 -2.77 10.29
N THR A 94 3.48 -3.41 9.38
CA THR A 94 2.84 -4.70 9.63
C THR A 94 3.87 -5.78 9.98
N ASP A 95 4.99 -5.84 9.25
CA ASP A 95 6.08 -6.76 9.54
C ASP A 95 6.71 -6.51 10.91
N ALA A 96 7.02 -5.26 11.24
CA ALA A 96 7.59 -4.89 12.54
C ALA A 96 6.65 -5.22 13.71
N LEU A 97 5.34 -4.96 13.57
CA LEU A 97 4.34 -5.31 14.57
C LEU A 97 4.22 -6.82 14.77
N ARG A 98 4.31 -7.61 13.69
CA ARG A 98 4.25 -9.07 13.74
C ARG A 98 5.40 -9.67 14.57
N VAL A 99 6.58 -9.06 14.53
CA VAL A 99 7.74 -9.49 15.33
C VAL A 99 7.90 -8.72 16.64
N ASN A 100 6.88 -7.96 17.05
CA ASN A 100 6.85 -7.13 18.26
C ASN A 100 8.01 -6.10 18.33
N ASP A 101 8.49 -5.62 17.19
CA ASP A 101 9.47 -4.53 17.14
C ASP A 101 8.75 -3.17 17.07
N ASP A 102 8.24 -2.77 18.24
CA ASP A 102 7.49 -1.53 18.40
C ASP A 102 8.32 -0.29 18.03
N SER A 103 9.64 -0.34 18.24
CA SER A 103 10.54 0.77 17.90
C SER A 103 10.60 1.01 16.39
N ARG A 104 10.82 -0.06 15.59
CA ARG A 104 10.79 0.05 14.13
C ARG A 104 9.41 0.40 13.61
N ALA A 105 8.36 -0.21 14.16
CA ALA A 105 6.99 0.11 13.79
C ALA A 105 6.68 1.58 13.97
N LEU A 106 7.07 2.17 15.10
CA LEU A 106 6.88 3.59 15.39
C LEU A 106 7.70 4.48 14.45
N GLY A 107 8.94 4.10 14.13
CA GLY A 107 9.76 4.84 13.16
C GLY A 107 9.11 4.92 11.78
N TYR A 108 8.61 3.80 11.27
CA TYR A 108 7.87 3.75 10.00
C TYR A 108 6.53 4.48 10.08
N ALA A 109 5.80 4.36 11.19
CA ALA A 109 4.52 5.04 11.38
C ALA A 109 4.67 6.57 11.40
N ARG A 110 5.71 7.10 12.03
CA ARG A 110 6.04 8.54 11.99
C ARG A 110 6.31 9.03 10.58
N ARG A 111 7.04 8.24 9.77
CA ARG A 111 7.29 8.58 8.35
C ARG A 111 6.00 8.53 7.54
N ALA A 112 5.15 7.53 7.75
CA ALA A 112 3.84 7.44 7.11
C ALA A 112 2.93 8.61 7.49
N TYR A 113 2.95 9.02 8.75
CA TYR A 113 2.23 10.19 9.24
C TYR A 113 2.72 11.49 8.58
N ALA A 114 4.03 11.65 8.41
CA ALA A 114 4.60 12.82 7.73
C ALA A 114 4.17 12.91 6.26
N LEU A 115 4.06 11.77 5.56
CA LEU A 115 3.59 11.72 4.17
C LEU A 115 2.09 12.01 4.04
N LYS A 116 1.28 11.45 4.93
CA LYS A 116 -0.20 11.57 4.89
C LYS A 116 -0.76 11.79 6.30
N PRO A 117 -0.68 13.03 6.82
CA PRO A 117 -1.25 13.36 8.13
C PRO A 117 -2.75 13.07 8.18
N GLY A 118 -3.25 12.66 9.33
CA GLY A 118 -4.67 12.41 9.53
C GLY A 118 -5.17 11.08 8.95
N THR A 119 -4.30 10.24 8.40
CA THR A 119 -4.70 8.90 7.92
C THR A 119 -5.12 8.02 9.10
N PRO A 120 -6.37 7.52 9.15
CA PRO A 120 -6.92 6.85 10.34
C PRO A 120 -6.08 5.69 10.85
N TRP A 121 -5.69 4.75 9.97
CA TRP A 121 -4.91 3.57 10.39
C TRP A 121 -3.51 3.94 10.90
N VAL A 122 -2.89 5.02 10.40
CA VAL A 122 -1.59 5.51 10.88
C VAL A 122 -1.74 6.07 12.29
N LEU A 123 -2.75 6.91 12.51
CA LEU A 123 -3.07 7.46 13.84
C LEU A 123 -3.36 6.35 14.84
N ASP A 124 -4.21 5.39 14.49
CA ASP A 124 -4.57 4.26 15.35
C ASP A 124 -3.32 3.42 15.72
N THR A 125 -2.43 3.18 14.75
CA THR A 125 -1.14 2.49 14.98
C THR A 125 -0.25 3.27 15.94
N MET A 126 -0.07 4.59 15.71
CA MET A 126 0.76 5.43 16.58
C MET A 126 0.19 5.53 18.00
N ILE A 127 -1.14 5.70 18.13
CA ILE A 127 -1.81 5.70 19.45
C ILE A 127 -1.52 4.40 20.21
N SER A 128 -1.68 3.26 19.54
CA SER A 128 -1.40 1.95 20.14
C SER A 128 0.06 1.81 20.59
N LEU A 129 1.01 2.23 19.73
CA LEU A 129 2.44 2.14 20.02
C LEU A 129 2.86 3.05 21.16
N HIS A 130 2.40 4.31 21.20
CA HIS A 130 2.68 5.24 22.30
C HIS A 130 2.03 4.78 23.61
N SER A 131 0.81 4.22 23.56
CA SER A 131 0.14 3.69 24.75
C SER A 131 0.91 2.50 25.33
N ARG A 132 1.41 1.59 24.50
CA ARG A 132 2.25 0.45 24.94
C ARG A 132 3.58 0.90 25.53
N ALA A 133 4.13 1.98 25.01
CA ALA A 133 5.36 2.60 25.53
C ALA A 133 5.14 3.43 26.80
N GLY A 134 3.90 3.61 27.26
CA GLY A 134 3.57 4.47 28.41
C GLY A 134 3.64 5.97 28.13
N ASP A 135 3.75 6.37 26.86
CA ASP A 135 3.77 7.77 26.45
C ASP A 135 2.34 8.30 26.27
N TRP A 136 1.66 8.42 27.40
CA TRP A 136 0.24 8.80 27.45
C TRP A 136 -0.03 10.20 26.90
N ARG A 137 0.94 11.14 27.02
CA ARG A 137 0.79 12.50 26.51
C ARG A 137 0.67 12.50 25.00
N GLU A 138 1.55 11.81 24.31
CA GLU A 138 1.52 11.74 22.85
C GLU A 138 0.34 10.91 22.35
N ALA A 139 0.02 9.80 23.03
CA ALA A 139 -1.18 9.02 22.71
C ALA A 139 -2.46 9.88 22.80
N GLN A 140 -2.62 10.68 23.85
CA GLN A 140 -3.77 11.58 24.02
C GLN A 140 -3.84 12.64 22.91
N ARG A 141 -2.72 13.28 22.57
CA ARG A 141 -2.64 14.25 21.49
C ARG A 141 -3.12 13.67 20.16
N LEU A 142 -2.67 12.44 19.84
CA LEU A 142 -3.05 11.73 18.62
C LEU A 142 -4.53 11.31 18.62
N VAL A 143 -5.10 10.95 19.78
CA VAL A 143 -6.54 10.66 19.91
C VAL A 143 -7.37 11.91 19.60
N GLU A 144 -7.00 13.07 20.13
CA GLU A 144 -7.68 14.35 19.86
C GLU A 144 -7.62 14.68 18.36
N GLU A 145 -6.46 14.47 17.73
CA GLU A 145 -6.28 14.66 16.28
C GLU A 145 -7.18 13.71 15.45
N SER A 146 -7.22 12.43 15.82
CA SER A 146 -8.08 11.43 15.18
C SER A 146 -9.56 11.82 15.27
N GLN A 147 -10.01 12.30 16.43
CA GLN A 147 -11.38 12.78 16.62
C GLN A 147 -11.70 14.02 15.77
N LYS A 148 -10.76 14.98 15.65
CA LYS A 148 -10.92 16.14 14.78
C LYS A 148 -11.02 15.75 13.31
N ALA A 149 -10.21 14.79 12.85
CA ALA A 149 -10.25 14.27 11.50
C ALA A 149 -11.60 13.60 11.18
N LYS A 150 -12.12 12.77 12.10
CA LYS A 150 -13.43 12.11 11.98
C LYS A 150 -14.58 13.13 11.92
N ARG A 151 -14.56 14.17 12.73
CA ARG A 151 -15.57 15.26 12.70
C ARG A 151 -15.58 16.01 11.38
N LYS A 152 -14.41 16.32 10.83
CA LYS A 152 -14.27 16.97 9.51
C LYS A 152 -14.85 16.10 8.39
N SER A 153 -14.56 14.81 8.39
CA SER A 153 -15.06 13.86 7.41
C SER A 153 -16.60 13.71 7.49
N GLY A 154 -17.16 13.57 8.70
CA GLY A 154 -18.61 13.49 8.92
C GLY A 154 -19.34 14.77 8.51
N SER A 155 -18.79 15.94 8.77
CA SER A 155 -19.37 17.23 8.35
C SER A 155 -19.36 17.42 6.83
N SER A 156 -18.33 16.90 6.13
CA SER A 156 -18.26 16.94 4.67
C SER A 156 -19.28 16.00 4.02
N GLY A 157 -19.47 14.80 4.56
CA GLY A 157 -20.47 13.84 4.09
C GLY A 157 -21.90 14.37 4.23
N ASN A 158 -22.22 14.99 5.36
CA ASN A 158 -23.53 15.60 5.59
C ASN A 158 -23.83 16.77 4.64
N ARG A 159 -22.82 17.59 4.27
CA ARG A 159 -22.99 18.68 3.29
C ARG A 159 -23.24 18.15 1.88
N GLN A 160 -22.54 17.09 1.46
CA GLN A 160 -22.75 16.45 0.17
C GLN A 160 -24.15 15.82 0.08
N GLN A 161 -24.59 15.17 1.16
CA GLN A 161 -25.92 14.57 1.23
C GLN A 161 -27.04 15.62 1.21
N ALA A 162 -26.86 16.76 1.89
CA ALA A 162 -27.78 17.88 1.85
C ALA A 162 -27.86 18.53 0.46
N ALA A 163 -26.72 18.67 -0.24
CA ALA A 163 -26.67 19.20 -1.61
C ALA A 163 -27.43 18.31 -2.60
N LEU A 164 -27.29 16.98 -2.49
CA LEU A 164 -28.02 16.02 -3.34
C LEU A 164 -29.53 15.99 -3.08
N LEU A 165 -29.99 16.39 -1.89
CA LEU A 165 -31.41 16.46 -1.55
C LEU A 165 -32.07 17.79 -1.98
N THR A 166 -31.27 18.84 -2.26
CA THR A 166 -31.78 20.15 -2.73
C THR A 166 -31.87 20.25 -4.26
N GLU A 167 -31.29 19.30 -5.01
CA GLU A 167 -31.38 19.23 -6.48
C GLU A 167 -32.53 18.33 -6.99
N ARG A 168 -33.46 17.95 -6.12
CA ARG A 168 -34.73 17.24 -6.44
C ARG A 168 -35.89 18.16 -6.26
#